data_371292bdceddc849ecc3a522eb4d38c0
#
_entry.id   371292bdceddc849ecc3a522eb4d38c0
#
_cell.length_a   1.000
_cell.length_b   1.000
_cell.length_c   1.000
_cell.angle_alpha   90.00
_cell.angle_beta   90.00
_cell.angle_gamma   90.00
#
_symmetry.space_group_name_H-M   'P 1'
#
loop_
_entity.id
_entity.type
_entity.pdbx_description
1 polymer ?
#
loop_
_entity_poly.entity_id
_entity_poly.type
_entity_poly.pdbx_seq_one_letter_code
_entity_poly.pdbx_strand_id
1 'polypeptide(L)'
;MQQAAGDQIFHHGERLEPLVFTEEWDGLAVAQKLSDTLRAKGCFTTYNHPNWSRVEMEDVVGLKDVWAVEIYNYGTVVECGEGYDSIFWDIMLRKGTHICGFASDDNHNPPRFFDSLGGWVMVRSEELTHEAIVNHLMAGDYYFSAGPEICQWGIDGKRVFVECSGVEKINFIAGGVIGGSETILS
;
A
#
# COMPACT_ATOMS: atom_id res chain seq x y z
N MET A 1 22.40 -4.96 4.77
CA MET A 1 21.72 -6.04 5.49
C MET A 1 20.95 -5.39 6.63
N GLN A 2 19.73 -4.98 6.35
CA GLN A 2 18.85 -4.44 7.39
C GLN A 2 18.19 -5.61 8.08
N GLN A 3 18.59 -5.84 9.30
CA GLN A 3 17.89 -6.75 10.22
C GLN A 3 16.53 -6.09 10.43
N ALA A 4 15.46 -6.64 9.89
CA ALA A 4 14.12 -6.24 10.25
C ALA A 4 14.01 -6.41 11.76
N ALA A 5 14.12 -5.31 12.50
CA ALA A 5 13.78 -5.28 13.90
C ALA A 5 12.32 -5.72 13.96
N GLY A 6 12.06 -6.85 14.63
CA GLY A 6 10.81 -7.53 14.57
C GLY A 6 9.68 -6.64 15.07
N ASP A 7 8.95 -6.09 14.13
CA ASP A 7 7.65 -5.51 14.41
C ASP A 7 6.80 -6.61 15.04
N GLN A 8 6.15 -6.27 16.13
CA GLN A 8 5.34 -7.24 16.86
C GLN A 8 4.12 -7.55 16.01
N ILE A 9 4.12 -8.72 15.39
CA ILE A 9 3.00 -9.21 14.59
C ILE A 9 2.00 -9.84 15.55
N PHE A 10 0.74 -9.41 15.49
CA PHE A 10 -0.35 -9.95 16.30
C PHE A 10 -1.38 -10.63 15.41
N HIS A 11 -1.85 -11.79 15.83
CA HIS A 11 -2.98 -12.47 15.24
C HIS A 11 -4.04 -12.68 16.32
N HIS A 12 -5.24 -12.14 16.12
CA HIS A 12 -6.33 -12.15 17.12
C HIS A 12 -5.92 -11.65 18.52
N GLY A 13 -4.98 -10.68 18.59
CA GLY A 13 -4.48 -10.14 19.84
C GLY A 13 -3.36 -10.97 20.50
N GLU A 14 -2.99 -12.11 19.95
CA GLU A 14 -1.85 -12.90 20.39
C GLU A 14 -0.57 -12.49 19.64
N ARG A 15 0.51 -12.38 20.37
CA ARG A 15 1.82 -12.10 19.77
C ARG A 15 2.30 -13.32 18.99
N LEU A 16 2.59 -13.14 17.71
CA LEU A 16 3.28 -14.17 16.94
C LEU A 16 4.76 -14.19 17.28
N GLU A 17 5.33 -15.40 17.34
CA GLU A 17 6.77 -15.54 17.48
C GLU A 17 7.48 -14.90 16.28
N PRO A 18 8.56 -14.16 16.52
CA PRO A 18 9.33 -13.53 15.45
C PRO A 18 9.77 -14.56 14.40
N LEU A 19 9.64 -14.20 13.14
CA LEU A 19 10.24 -14.99 12.07
C LEU A 19 11.74 -14.74 12.07
N VAL A 20 12.50 -15.80 12.34
CA VAL A 20 13.95 -15.76 12.15
C VAL A 20 14.23 -16.14 10.71
N PHE A 21 14.63 -15.16 9.91
CA PHE A 21 14.99 -15.35 8.51
C PHE A 21 16.50 -15.42 8.39
N THR A 22 17.03 -16.61 8.06
CA THR A 22 18.48 -16.88 8.01
C THR A 22 18.99 -17.04 6.56
N GLU A 23 18.11 -16.93 5.57
CA GLU A 23 18.50 -17.09 4.18
C GLU A 23 19.15 -15.80 3.64
N GLU A 24 20.13 -15.98 2.76
CA GLU A 24 20.65 -14.85 2.00
C GLU A 24 19.57 -14.29 1.07
N TRP A 25 19.60 -12.98 0.86
CA TRP A 25 18.64 -12.36 -0.04
C TRP A 25 18.85 -12.86 -1.48
N ASP A 26 17.81 -13.46 -2.04
CA ASP A 26 17.74 -13.95 -3.42
C ASP A 26 16.47 -13.38 -4.09
N GLY A 27 16.34 -12.06 -4.04
CA GLY A 27 15.28 -11.32 -4.72
C GLY A 27 13.87 -11.89 -4.49
N LEU A 28 13.16 -12.10 -5.57
CA LEU A 28 11.76 -12.53 -5.59
C LEU A 28 11.50 -13.84 -4.83
N ALA A 29 12.40 -14.82 -4.92
CA ALA A 29 12.17 -16.14 -4.30
C ALA A 29 12.11 -16.04 -2.78
N VAL A 30 12.99 -15.25 -2.18
CA VAL A 30 13.03 -15.01 -0.74
C VAL A 30 11.85 -14.16 -0.29
N ALA A 31 11.53 -13.10 -1.03
CA ALA A 31 10.38 -12.25 -0.73
C ALA A 31 9.06 -13.04 -0.77
N GLN A 32 8.88 -13.90 -1.77
CA GLN A 32 7.69 -14.75 -1.87
C GLN A 32 7.61 -15.75 -0.71
N LYS A 33 8.71 -16.43 -0.39
CA LYS A 33 8.74 -17.38 0.73
C LYS A 33 8.41 -16.71 2.07
N LEU A 34 8.90 -15.49 2.29
CA LEU A 34 8.57 -14.71 3.49
C LEU A 34 7.08 -14.37 3.53
N SER A 35 6.53 -13.87 2.44
CA SER A 35 5.10 -13.58 2.32
C SER A 35 4.24 -14.82 2.58
N ASP A 36 4.56 -15.95 1.94
CA ASP A 36 3.84 -17.21 2.11
C ASP A 36 3.90 -17.72 3.55
N THR A 37 5.05 -17.56 4.21
CA THR A 37 5.22 -17.95 5.62
C THR A 37 4.35 -17.11 6.55
N LEU A 38 4.28 -15.80 6.33
CA LEU A 38 3.42 -14.90 7.11
C LEU A 38 1.94 -15.22 6.86
N ARG A 39 1.55 -15.43 5.60
CA ARG A 39 0.18 -15.76 5.22
C ARG A 39 -0.28 -17.10 5.81
N ALA A 40 0.61 -18.10 5.86
CA ALA A 40 0.32 -19.37 6.52
C ALA A 40 0.06 -19.23 8.03
N LYS A 41 0.49 -18.12 8.64
CA LYS A 41 0.20 -17.73 10.03
C LYS A 41 -1.06 -16.86 10.17
N GLY A 42 -1.81 -16.64 9.09
CA GLY A 42 -3.03 -15.84 9.10
C GLY A 42 -2.80 -14.33 8.91
N CYS A 43 -1.60 -13.90 8.55
CA CYS A 43 -1.32 -12.50 8.22
C CYS A 43 -1.69 -12.19 6.78
N PHE A 44 -2.08 -10.96 6.48
CA PHE A 44 -1.94 -10.40 5.15
C PHE A 44 -0.56 -9.75 5.01
N THR A 45 -0.06 -9.65 3.81
CA THR A 45 1.27 -9.09 3.53
C THR A 45 1.20 -7.92 2.58
N THR A 46 2.10 -6.97 2.75
CA THR A 46 2.28 -5.81 1.89
C THR A 46 3.69 -5.78 1.33
N TYR A 47 3.85 -5.11 0.21
CA TYR A 47 5.15 -4.75 -0.31
C TYR A 47 5.37 -3.25 -0.09
N ASN A 48 6.36 -2.91 0.73
CA ASN A 48 6.58 -1.54 1.18
C ASN A 48 7.70 -0.87 0.41
N HIS A 49 7.57 0.43 0.19
CA HIS A 49 8.54 1.39 -0.36
C HIS A 49 9.53 0.80 -1.41
N PRO A 50 9.04 0.17 -2.50
CA PRO A 50 9.92 -0.50 -3.46
C PRO A 50 10.97 0.42 -4.10
N ASN A 51 10.64 1.68 -4.35
CA ASN A 51 11.59 2.64 -4.90
C ASN A 51 12.72 2.95 -3.90
N TRP A 52 12.39 3.22 -2.66
CA TRP A 52 13.37 3.47 -1.59
C TRP A 52 14.26 2.23 -1.38
N SER A 53 13.71 1.04 -1.44
CA SER A 53 14.42 -0.23 -1.28
C SER A 53 15.32 -0.58 -2.46
N ARG A 54 15.25 0.17 -3.58
CA ARG A 54 16.05 -0.05 -4.79
C ARG A 54 15.87 -1.45 -5.40
N VAL A 55 14.66 -2.00 -5.29
CA VAL A 55 14.36 -3.32 -5.86
C VAL A 55 14.08 -3.21 -7.35
N GLU A 56 14.38 -4.29 -8.06
CA GLU A 56 14.06 -4.39 -9.48
C GLU A 56 12.54 -4.54 -9.67
N MET A 57 12.03 -3.93 -10.74
CA MET A 57 10.59 -3.96 -11.06
C MET A 57 10.07 -5.41 -11.20
N GLU A 58 10.88 -6.29 -11.75
CA GLU A 58 10.57 -7.70 -11.93
C GLU A 58 10.32 -8.42 -10.60
N ASP A 59 11.06 -8.06 -9.56
CA ASP A 59 10.92 -8.66 -8.22
C ASP A 59 9.58 -8.26 -7.59
N VAL A 60 9.17 -7.00 -7.72
CA VAL A 60 7.87 -6.53 -7.21
C VAL A 60 6.72 -7.15 -7.97
N VAL A 61 6.77 -7.08 -9.30
CA VAL A 61 5.69 -7.56 -10.19
C VAL A 61 5.53 -9.07 -10.15
N GLY A 62 6.60 -9.80 -9.82
CA GLY A 62 6.60 -11.25 -9.69
C GLY A 62 5.94 -11.79 -8.44
N LEU A 63 5.74 -10.97 -7.40
CA LEU A 63 5.12 -11.39 -6.14
C LEU A 63 3.65 -11.79 -6.34
N LYS A 64 3.27 -12.87 -5.65
CA LYS A 64 1.90 -13.41 -5.69
C LYS A 64 1.26 -13.32 -4.31
N ASP A 65 -0.07 -13.15 -4.35
CA ASP A 65 -0.91 -13.20 -3.14
C ASP A 65 -0.52 -12.18 -2.05
N VAL A 66 0.18 -11.15 -2.41
CA VAL A 66 0.41 -9.96 -1.57
C VAL A 66 -0.86 -9.10 -1.63
N TRP A 67 -1.34 -8.65 -0.49
CA TRP A 67 -2.58 -7.86 -0.41
C TRP A 67 -2.44 -6.50 -1.08
N ALA A 68 -1.36 -5.78 -0.80
CA ALA A 68 -1.18 -4.42 -1.28
C ALA A 68 0.29 -4.05 -1.49
N VAL A 69 0.50 -3.07 -2.36
CA VAL A 69 1.78 -2.36 -2.50
C VAL A 69 1.65 -0.96 -1.90
N GLU A 70 2.67 -0.52 -1.22
CA GLU A 70 2.73 0.84 -0.70
C GLU A 70 2.96 1.83 -1.85
N ILE A 71 1.99 2.74 -2.04
CA ILE A 71 1.98 3.72 -3.12
C ILE A 71 2.63 5.03 -2.67
N TYR A 72 2.51 5.30 -1.39
CA TYR A 72 3.03 6.49 -0.76
C TYR A 72 3.54 6.17 0.64
N ASN A 73 4.80 6.53 0.90
CA ASN A 73 5.47 6.39 2.18
C ASN A 73 5.98 7.77 2.63
N TYR A 74 5.38 8.32 3.68
CA TYR A 74 5.73 9.66 4.13
C TYR A 74 7.13 9.74 4.76
N GLY A 75 7.54 8.72 5.50
CA GLY A 75 8.87 8.63 6.10
C GLY A 75 9.98 8.75 5.06
N THR A 76 9.88 8.00 3.96
CA THR A 76 10.87 8.06 2.88
C THR A 76 10.79 9.37 2.07
N VAL A 77 9.60 9.99 1.97
CA VAL A 77 9.49 11.35 1.37
C VAL A 77 10.29 12.36 2.17
N VAL A 78 10.12 12.40 3.49
CA VAL A 78 10.84 13.40 4.33
C VAL A 78 12.30 13.05 4.53
N GLU A 79 12.67 11.76 4.46
CA GLU A 79 14.06 11.32 4.58
C GLU A 79 14.88 11.66 3.33
N CYS A 80 14.39 11.33 2.14
CA CYS A 80 15.16 11.41 0.89
C CYS A 80 14.36 11.78 -0.37
N GLY A 81 13.06 12.05 -0.26
CA GLY A 81 12.21 12.42 -1.40
C GLY A 81 11.71 11.25 -2.24
N GLU A 82 11.88 10.00 -1.81
CA GLU A 82 11.61 8.80 -2.59
C GLU A 82 10.43 7.96 -2.07
N GLY A 83 9.33 8.61 -1.72
CA GLY A 83 8.16 7.95 -1.15
C GLY A 83 6.99 7.73 -2.12
N TYR A 84 7.19 7.85 -3.43
CA TYR A 84 6.12 7.68 -4.43
C TYR A 84 6.38 6.44 -5.28
N ASP A 85 5.51 5.44 -5.13
CA ASP A 85 5.64 4.12 -5.75
C ASP A 85 4.50 3.77 -6.73
N SER A 86 3.76 4.77 -7.19
CA SER A 86 2.62 4.60 -8.08
C SER A 86 2.95 3.88 -9.39
N ILE A 87 4.19 3.96 -9.87
CA ILE A 87 4.62 3.27 -11.08
C ILE A 87 4.63 1.75 -10.92
N PHE A 88 5.03 1.24 -9.76
CA PHE A 88 5.01 -0.19 -9.47
C PHE A 88 3.58 -0.72 -9.49
N TRP A 89 2.67 -0.02 -8.82
CA TRP A 89 1.26 -0.35 -8.80
C TRP A 89 0.62 -0.34 -10.18
N ASP A 90 0.83 0.72 -10.96
CA ASP A 90 0.31 0.85 -12.31
C ASP A 90 0.78 -0.28 -13.23
N ILE A 91 2.05 -0.65 -13.17
CA ILE A 91 2.59 -1.77 -13.95
C ILE A 91 1.96 -3.10 -13.53
N MET A 92 1.78 -3.36 -12.24
CA MET A 92 1.11 -4.56 -11.74
C MET A 92 -0.32 -4.65 -12.28
N LEU A 93 -1.11 -3.58 -12.15
CA LEU A 93 -2.47 -3.51 -12.67
C LEU A 93 -2.54 -3.72 -14.18
N ARG A 94 -1.64 -3.10 -14.95
CA ARG A 94 -1.56 -3.30 -16.41
C ARG A 94 -1.18 -4.71 -16.83
N LYS A 95 -0.46 -5.43 -15.98
CA LYS A 95 -0.14 -6.85 -16.19
C LYS A 95 -1.27 -7.80 -15.73
N GLY A 96 -2.39 -7.25 -15.24
CA GLY A 96 -3.55 -8.01 -14.79
C GLY A 96 -3.45 -8.53 -13.36
N THR A 97 -2.50 -8.04 -12.58
CA THR A 97 -2.40 -8.35 -11.15
C THR A 97 -3.35 -7.45 -10.39
N HIS A 98 -4.41 -8.02 -9.82
CA HIS A 98 -5.31 -7.31 -8.93
C HIS A 98 -4.68 -7.18 -7.55
N ILE A 99 -4.07 -6.04 -7.29
CA ILE A 99 -3.42 -5.72 -6.03
C ILE A 99 -3.92 -4.38 -5.53
N CYS A 100 -4.15 -4.28 -4.23
CA CYS A 100 -4.51 -3.03 -3.58
C CYS A 100 -3.30 -2.09 -3.47
N GLY A 101 -3.59 -0.81 -3.24
CA GLY A 101 -2.58 0.19 -2.89
C GLY A 101 -2.87 0.79 -1.53
N PHE A 102 -1.86 1.26 -0.84
CA PHE A 102 -2.03 1.98 0.42
C PHE A 102 -0.98 3.09 0.60
N ALA A 103 -1.23 3.97 1.55
CA ALA A 103 -0.29 4.97 2.03
C ALA A 103 -0.02 4.76 3.51
N SER A 104 1.19 5.04 3.93
CA SER A 104 1.58 5.00 5.34
C SER A 104 2.59 6.09 5.70
N ASP A 105 2.79 6.28 6.99
CA ASP A 105 3.84 7.15 7.53
C ASP A 105 5.19 6.45 7.57
N ASP A 106 5.22 5.12 7.76
CA ASP A 106 6.44 4.38 8.06
C ASP A 106 7.24 5.05 9.21
N ASN A 107 6.53 5.40 10.28
CA ASN A 107 7.02 6.27 11.34
C ASN A 107 8.10 5.62 12.19
N HIS A 108 9.24 6.29 12.31
CA HIS A 108 10.39 5.88 13.12
C HIS A 108 10.73 6.88 14.22
N ASN A 109 10.04 8.04 14.24
CA ASN A 109 10.30 9.14 15.18
C ASN A 109 11.77 9.55 15.26
N PRO A 110 12.49 9.76 14.15
CA PRO A 110 13.88 10.13 14.20
C PRO A 110 14.04 11.56 14.73
N PRO A 111 15.15 11.87 15.42
CA PRO A 111 15.36 13.21 15.99
C PRO A 111 15.49 14.33 14.94
N ARG A 112 15.70 14.00 13.67
CA ARG A 112 16.04 14.96 12.61
C ARG A 112 14.87 15.48 11.81
N PHE A 113 13.76 14.75 11.78
CA PHE A 113 12.56 15.12 11.02
C PHE A 113 11.31 14.49 11.61
N PHE A 114 10.17 15.06 11.26
CA PHE A 114 8.87 14.58 11.68
C PHE A 114 8.27 13.72 10.56
N ASP A 115 8.09 12.45 10.82
CA ASP A 115 7.62 11.43 9.89
C ASP A 115 6.25 10.86 10.28
N SER A 116 5.36 11.71 10.79
CA SER A 116 4.02 11.31 11.21
C SER A 116 2.96 12.17 10.54
N LEU A 117 1.76 11.59 10.36
CA LEU A 117 0.56 12.25 9.87
C LEU A 117 0.68 12.78 8.42
N GLY A 118 1.50 12.15 7.60
CA GLY A 118 1.69 12.52 6.20
C GLY A 118 1.12 11.50 5.20
N GLY A 119 0.85 10.26 5.64
CA GLY A 119 0.25 9.22 4.82
C GLY A 119 -0.65 8.29 5.62
N TRP A 120 -1.86 8.00 5.14
CA TRP A 120 -2.82 7.16 5.88
C TRP A 120 -3.81 6.43 4.98
N VAL A 121 -4.52 5.50 5.59
CA VAL A 121 -5.65 4.78 5.02
C VAL A 121 -6.93 5.18 5.73
N MET A 122 -7.98 5.48 4.97
CA MET A 122 -9.33 5.76 5.46
C MET A 122 -10.24 4.58 5.18
N VAL A 123 -10.58 3.84 6.21
CA VAL A 123 -11.41 2.64 6.10
C VAL A 123 -12.87 2.97 6.34
N ARG A 124 -13.74 2.53 5.44
CA ARG A 124 -15.18 2.62 5.62
C ARG A 124 -15.66 1.44 6.45
N SER A 125 -15.96 1.67 7.72
CA SER A 125 -16.47 0.63 8.63
C SER A 125 -17.55 1.21 9.53
N GLU A 126 -18.55 0.40 9.86
CA GLU A 126 -19.61 0.76 10.82
C GLU A 126 -19.16 0.54 12.27
N GLU A 127 -18.09 -0.26 12.49
CA GLU A 127 -17.58 -0.61 13.80
C GLU A 127 -16.07 -0.36 13.89
N LEU A 128 -15.62 0.17 15.02
CA LEU A 128 -14.20 0.34 15.34
C LEU A 128 -13.70 -0.89 16.12
N THR A 129 -13.69 -2.04 15.45
CA THR A 129 -13.12 -3.28 15.98
C THR A 129 -12.00 -3.78 15.05
N HIS A 130 -11.06 -4.53 15.59
CA HIS A 130 -9.99 -5.12 14.80
C HIS A 130 -10.53 -5.95 13.63
N GLU A 131 -11.50 -6.81 13.91
CA GLU A 131 -12.10 -7.69 12.90
C GLU A 131 -12.81 -6.90 11.79
N ALA A 132 -13.63 -5.90 12.14
CA ALA A 132 -14.34 -5.09 11.16
C ALA A 132 -13.36 -4.32 10.26
N ILE A 133 -12.36 -3.66 10.85
CA ILE A 133 -11.36 -2.90 10.09
C ILE A 133 -10.58 -3.81 9.14
N VAL A 134 -10.11 -4.97 9.58
CA VAL A 134 -9.36 -5.92 8.72
C VAL A 134 -10.25 -6.45 7.60
N ASN A 135 -11.51 -6.81 7.90
CA ASN A 135 -12.44 -7.30 6.89
C ASN A 135 -12.70 -6.24 5.81
N HIS A 136 -12.91 -4.97 6.18
CA HIS A 136 -13.12 -3.89 5.24
C HIS A 136 -11.86 -3.56 4.43
N LEU A 137 -10.67 -3.61 5.04
CA LEU A 137 -9.40 -3.51 4.32
C LEU A 137 -9.26 -4.61 3.25
N MET A 138 -9.54 -5.87 3.63
CA MET A 138 -9.48 -7.00 2.70
C MET A 138 -10.53 -6.92 1.59
N ALA A 139 -11.69 -6.34 1.85
CA ALA A 139 -12.75 -6.10 0.88
C ALA A 139 -12.46 -4.94 -0.09
N GLY A 140 -11.47 -4.08 0.22
CA GLY A 140 -11.18 -2.88 -0.54
C GLY A 140 -12.09 -1.69 -0.19
N ASP A 141 -12.78 -1.73 0.95
CA ASP A 141 -13.66 -0.65 1.43
C ASP A 141 -12.86 0.47 2.09
N TYR A 142 -11.88 0.99 1.37
CA TYR A 142 -11.01 2.06 1.85
C TYR A 142 -10.45 2.88 0.70
N TYR A 143 -9.91 4.02 1.04
CA TYR A 143 -8.98 4.77 0.19
C TYR A 143 -7.74 5.15 0.98
N PHE A 144 -6.68 5.52 0.29
CA PHE A 144 -5.47 6.04 0.92
C PHE A 144 -5.20 7.49 0.48
N SER A 145 -4.54 8.24 1.33
CA SER A 145 -4.34 9.67 1.11
C SER A 145 -3.06 10.18 1.76
N ALA A 146 -2.57 11.29 1.18
CA ALA A 146 -1.53 12.15 1.74
C ALA A 146 -2.07 13.59 1.93
N GLY A 147 -3.39 13.75 2.11
CA GLY A 147 -4.00 15.06 2.33
C GLY A 147 -5.48 15.12 1.97
N PRO A 148 -5.89 14.93 0.70
CA PRO A 148 -7.27 15.05 0.30
C PRO A 148 -8.19 14.00 0.93
N GLU A 149 -9.43 14.41 1.20
CA GLU A 149 -10.50 13.51 1.67
C GLU A 149 -11.42 13.16 0.51
N ILE A 150 -11.77 11.88 0.37
CA ILE A 150 -12.81 11.42 -0.56
C ILE A 150 -14.10 11.26 0.22
N CYS A 151 -15.11 12.09 -0.11
CA CYS A 151 -16.43 12.06 0.51
C CYS A 151 -17.30 10.97 -0.11
N GLN A 152 -17.25 10.84 -1.42
CA GLN A 152 -18.00 9.83 -2.17
C GLN A 152 -17.32 9.53 -3.51
N TRP A 153 -17.43 8.28 -3.95
CA TRP A 153 -17.09 7.87 -5.30
C TRP A 153 -18.00 6.73 -5.76
N GLY A 154 -18.08 6.51 -7.04
CA GLY A 154 -18.89 5.42 -7.57
C GLY A 154 -18.94 5.38 -9.08
N ILE A 155 -19.77 4.44 -9.56
CA ILE A 155 -20.06 4.23 -10.97
C ILE A 155 -21.56 4.30 -11.15
N ASP A 156 -22.01 5.22 -12.03
CA ASP A 156 -23.40 5.34 -12.46
C ASP A 156 -23.48 5.04 -13.97
N GLY A 157 -23.93 3.86 -14.31
CA GLY A 157 -23.94 3.37 -15.68
C GLY A 157 -22.53 3.26 -16.26
N LYS A 158 -22.16 4.21 -17.13
CA LYS A 158 -20.81 4.31 -17.72
C LYS A 158 -20.00 5.47 -17.18
N ARG A 159 -20.52 6.18 -16.19
CA ARG A 159 -19.90 7.35 -15.61
C ARG A 159 -19.26 6.99 -14.27
N VAL A 160 -17.98 7.28 -14.14
CA VAL A 160 -17.28 7.27 -12.84
C VAL A 160 -17.37 8.67 -12.26
N PHE A 161 -17.62 8.78 -10.96
CA PHE A 161 -17.64 10.06 -10.26
C PHE A 161 -16.87 9.96 -8.94
N VAL A 162 -16.35 11.09 -8.49
CA VAL A 162 -15.73 11.27 -7.18
C VAL A 162 -16.13 12.64 -6.63
N GLU A 163 -16.43 12.68 -5.36
CA GLU A 163 -16.62 13.89 -4.57
C GLU A 163 -15.56 13.91 -3.48
N CYS A 164 -14.76 14.97 -3.42
CA CYS A 164 -13.64 15.07 -2.49
C CYS A 164 -13.47 16.48 -1.95
N SER A 165 -12.60 16.65 -0.97
CA SER A 165 -12.16 17.97 -0.51
C SER A 165 -11.53 18.75 -1.65
N GLY A 166 -11.34 20.06 -1.46
CA GLY A 166 -10.74 20.92 -2.50
C GLY A 166 -9.37 20.41 -2.93
N VAL A 167 -9.21 20.14 -4.22
CA VAL A 167 -7.96 19.70 -4.85
C VAL A 167 -7.73 20.52 -6.13
N GLU A 168 -6.48 20.65 -6.52
CA GLU A 168 -6.15 21.38 -7.75
C GLU A 168 -6.57 20.62 -9.01
N LYS A 169 -6.51 19.28 -8.93
CA LYS A 169 -6.72 18.43 -10.11
C LYS A 169 -7.19 17.03 -9.73
N ILE A 170 -8.09 16.47 -10.55
CA ILE A 170 -8.53 15.08 -10.48
C ILE A 170 -8.17 14.40 -11.79
N ASN A 171 -7.47 13.27 -11.71
CA ASN A 171 -7.16 12.42 -12.86
C ASN A 171 -7.92 11.10 -12.75
N PHE A 172 -8.75 10.79 -13.76
CA PHE A 172 -9.31 9.46 -13.94
C PHE A 172 -8.39 8.66 -14.87
N ILE A 173 -7.81 7.58 -14.37
CA ILE A 173 -6.84 6.75 -15.11
C ILE A 173 -7.46 5.39 -15.36
N ALA A 174 -7.44 4.95 -16.63
CA ALA A 174 -7.90 3.63 -17.04
C ALA A 174 -6.78 2.84 -17.73
N GLY A 175 -6.88 1.52 -17.71
CA GLY A 175 -5.89 0.63 -18.34
C GLY A 175 -5.93 0.69 -19.86
N GLY A 176 -4.76 0.65 -20.51
CA GLY A 176 -4.59 0.53 -21.94
C GLY A 176 -4.22 1.83 -22.66
N VAL A 177 -3.69 1.68 -23.88
CA VAL A 177 -3.16 2.79 -24.71
C VAL A 177 -4.25 3.79 -25.12
N ILE A 178 -5.50 3.33 -25.14
CA ILE A 178 -6.68 4.15 -25.52
C ILE A 178 -7.59 4.33 -24.29
N GLY A 179 -7.20 3.83 -23.14
CA GLY A 179 -7.89 4.06 -21.89
C GLY A 179 -7.86 5.54 -21.60
N GLY A 180 -9.02 6.18 -21.60
CA GLY A 180 -9.11 7.59 -21.30
C GLY A 180 -8.58 7.85 -19.89
N SER A 181 -7.70 8.81 -19.78
CA SER A 181 -7.56 9.56 -18.56
C SER A 181 -8.28 10.88 -18.79
N GLU A 182 -9.15 11.27 -17.90
CA GLU A 182 -9.74 12.60 -17.89
C GLU A 182 -9.17 13.37 -16.71
N THR A 183 -8.68 14.57 -16.98
CA THR A 183 -8.21 15.49 -15.96
C THR A 183 -9.25 16.58 -15.79
N ILE A 184 -9.78 16.73 -14.59
CA ILE A 184 -10.67 17.81 -14.22
C ILE A 184 -9.87 18.78 -13.34
N LEU A 185 -9.84 20.04 -13.76
CA LEU A 185 -9.27 21.14 -12.96
C LEU A 185 -10.38 21.76 -12.13
N SER A 186 -10.16 21.92 -10.85
CA SER A 186 -11.07 22.61 -9.92
C SER A 186 -10.91 24.11 -9.98
#